data_06c49096d1a988e0c8933709723b2819
#
_entry.id   06c49096d1a988e0c8933709723b2819
#
_cell.length_a   1.000
_cell.length_b   1.000
_cell.length_c   1.000
_cell.angle_alpha   90.00
_cell.angle_beta   90.00
_cell.angle_gamma   90.00
#
_symmetry.space_group_name_H-M   'P 1'
#
loop_
_entity.id
_entity.type
_entity.pdbx_description
1 polymer ?
#
loop_
_entity_poly.entity_id
_entity_poly.type
_entity_poly.pdbx_seq_one_letter_code
_entity_poly.pdbx_strand_id
1 'polypeptide(L)'
;MKNLPFLILVLFSFGSLPAQSIADCPSNLSIFAEFAKVKNYDSAYSHWLEVKNRCPDLNEATYIYGERILGYKIKNEEENEEYILILSSLYDDWFSYFPKDRSGRSQRGKIFSSKAQSMLEYDTAPLSEIYATFDEAFTSDMESFANPRALYNYFKTLYTMYKNGYDNVTMDALFSKYEDVSEKFVIENQKLSRTLDRILMKEDAGKTLTSRDKRSKRVAEINSRANSTYKNNLDAIISQEASCENLIPLYRSNFDENKSDEKWLKRAASRMDAKDCSDDPLFVELVEALHSLSPSADSAYYIGILKDKAGKTTEAIAFYEESLTLESDTYRKAEILYKIAAKLKKRGLKSQARKYANQALSNKPSMGKAYILIAGLYADSANDCGNNQFEKQAVYWLAAQTARRAAVVDPSLKNTSQKLEASYTGRAPTKTDIFTQGKAAEVISFDCWIRSSVTVPNL
;
A
#
# COMPACT_ATOMS: atom_id res chain seq x y z
N MET A 1 -13.80 60.32 83.31
CA MET A 1 -13.67 60.96 81.99
C MET A 1 -12.45 60.35 81.35
N LYS A 2 -12.53 59.28 80.58
CA LYS A 2 -11.48 58.81 79.65
C LYS A 2 -12.20 57.91 78.70
N ASN A 3 -12.37 58.40 77.49
CA ASN A 3 -12.89 57.66 76.33
C ASN A 3 -11.86 56.67 75.81
N LEU A 4 -12.24 55.40 75.71
CA LEU A 4 -11.45 54.34 75.12
C LEU A 4 -12.09 54.03 73.78
N PRO A 5 -11.38 54.12 72.60
CA PRO A 5 -11.96 53.73 71.34
C PRO A 5 -11.91 52.21 71.18
N PHE A 6 -13.04 51.64 70.80
CA PHE A 6 -13.24 50.21 70.48
C PHE A 6 -12.67 49.95 69.09
N LEU A 7 -11.57 49.21 68.99
CA LEU A 7 -10.92 48.80 67.77
C LEU A 7 -11.65 47.55 67.21
N ILE A 8 -12.45 47.73 66.16
CA ILE A 8 -13.09 46.63 65.45
C ILE A 8 -12.05 45.96 64.54
N LEU A 9 -11.63 44.76 64.91
CA LEU A 9 -10.74 43.88 64.08
C LEU A 9 -11.61 43.18 63.04
N VAL A 10 -11.61 43.65 61.81
CA VAL A 10 -12.25 42.93 60.69
C VAL A 10 -11.31 41.81 60.22
N LEU A 11 -11.64 40.58 60.62
CA LEU A 11 -11.01 39.38 60.11
C LEU A 11 -11.46 39.12 58.63
N PHE A 12 -10.63 39.54 57.71
CA PHE A 12 -10.76 39.07 56.31
C PHE A 12 -10.40 37.59 56.29
N SER A 13 -11.40 36.71 56.26
CA SER A 13 -11.23 35.31 55.88
C SER A 13 -10.94 35.26 54.37
N PHE A 14 -9.67 35.19 53.99
CA PHE A 14 -9.28 34.74 52.67
C PHE A 14 -9.76 33.32 52.50
N GLY A 15 -10.92 33.14 51.88
CA GLY A 15 -11.33 31.89 51.30
C GLY A 15 -10.30 31.49 50.26
N SER A 16 -9.41 30.57 50.58
CA SER A 16 -8.60 29.85 49.61
C SER A 16 -9.56 29.10 48.67
N LEU A 17 -9.84 29.70 47.49
CA LEU A 17 -10.34 28.94 46.36
C LEU A 17 -9.32 27.81 46.14
N PRO A 18 -9.74 26.54 46.14
CA PRO A 18 -8.84 25.47 45.76
C PRO A 18 -8.39 25.78 44.35
N ALA A 19 -7.14 26.15 44.18
CA ALA A 19 -6.43 26.04 42.94
C ALA A 19 -6.38 24.54 42.62
N GLN A 20 -7.49 24.00 42.12
CA GLN A 20 -7.56 22.65 41.58
C GLN A 20 -6.74 22.64 40.30
N SER A 21 -5.59 22.09 40.46
CA SER A 21 -4.36 22.34 39.76
C SER A 21 -4.38 21.70 38.37
N ILE A 22 -3.88 22.45 37.43
CA ILE A 22 -3.24 21.98 36.16
C ILE A 22 -2.30 20.75 36.43
N ALA A 23 -1.85 20.55 37.69
CA ALA A 23 -1.02 19.44 38.13
C ALA A 23 -1.65 18.04 37.97
N ASP A 24 -2.98 17.91 37.93
CA ASP A 24 -3.65 16.62 37.80
C ASP A 24 -3.69 16.08 36.38
N CYS A 25 -3.63 16.92 35.33
CA CYS A 25 -3.69 16.51 33.95
C CYS A 25 -2.50 15.63 33.50
N PRO A 26 -1.22 15.96 33.81
CA PRO A 26 -0.10 15.08 33.48
C PRO A 26 -0.18 13.71 34.18
N SER A 27 -0.70 13.67 35.41
CA SER A 27 -0.90 12.44 36.16
C SER A 27 -1.99 11.59 35.51
N ASN A 28 -3.17 12.17 35.23
CA ASN A 28 -4.27 11.48 34.56
C ASN A 28 -3.88 11.02 33.17
N LEU A 29 -3.09 11.82 32.40
CA LEU A 29 -2.54 11.41 31.11
C LEU A 29 -1.69 10.13 31.23
N SER A 30 -0.80 10.08 32.22
CA SER A 30 0.04 8.90 32.44
C SER A 30 -0.80 7.67 32.81
N ILE A 31 -1.77 7.84 33.73
CA ILE A 31 -2.63 6.77 34.20
C ILE A 31 -3.46 6.18 33.05
N PHE A 32 -4.23 7.00 32.33
CA PHE A 32 -5.04 6.47 31.24
C PHE A 32 -4.20 5.87 30.13
N ALA A 33 -3.04 6.44 29.82
CA ALA A 33 -2.16 5.90 28.80
C ALA A 33 -1.64 4.51 29.16
N GLU A 34 -1.29 4.26 30.43
CA GLU A 34 -0.88 2.92 30.89
C GLU A 34 -2.05 1.91 30.79
N PHE A 35 -3.24 2.28 31.26
CA PHE A 35 -4.42 1.42 31.13
C PHE A 35 -4.76 1.14 29.66
N ALA A 36 -4.73 2.15 28.78
CA ALA A 36 -5.02 2.00 27.36
C ALA A 36 -3.98 1.14 26.60
N LYS A 37 -2.70 1.19 27.00
CA LYS A 37 -1.64 0.33 26.44
C LYS A 37 -1.92 -1.15 26.68
N VAL A 38 -2.45 -1.49 27.86
CA VAL A 38 -2.82 -2.87 28.21
C VAL A 38 -4.28 -3.20 27.86
N LYS A 39 -4.97 -2.31 27.14
CA LYS A 39 -6.37 -2.44 26.69
C LYS A 39 -7.40 -2.51 27.84
N ASN A 40 -7.06 -2.01 29.01
CA ASN A 40 -8.01 -1.83 30.11
C ASN A 40 -8.72 -0.48 29.93
N TYR A 41 -9.64 -0.42 28.97
CA TYR A 41 -10.29 0.83 28.57
C TYR A 41 -11.31 1.33 29.58
N ASP A 42 -11.91 0.45 30.35
CA ASP A 42 -12.83 0.84 31.45
C ASP A 42 -12.11 1.67 32.50
N SER A 43 -10.97 1.19 33.00
CA SER A 43 -10.15 1.94 33.96
C SER A 43 -9.52 3.20 33.34
N ALA A 44 -9.32 3.23 32.00
CA ALA A 44 -8.76 4.39 31.32
C ALA A 44 -9.77 5.54 31.17
N TYR A 45 -11.08 5.23 31.03
CA TYR A 45 -12.09 6.18 30.57
C TYR A 45 -12.20 7.44 31.42
N SER A 46 -12.37 7.31 32.75
CA SER A 46 -12.54 8.45 33.64
C SER A 46 -11.34 9.41 33.66
N HIS A 47 -10.13 8.85 33.70
CA HIS A 47 -8.89 9.64 33.67
C HIS A 47 -8.70 10.31 32.31
N TRP A 48 -9.06 9.62 31.22
CA TRP A 48 -9.03 10.17 29.87
C TRP A 48 -10.02 11.32 29.69
N LEU A 49 -11.26 11.16 30.16
CA LEU A 49 -12.31 12.17 30.04
C LEU A 49 -11.92 13.46 30.79
N GLU A 50 -11.30 13.32 31.94
CA GLU A 50 -10.78 14.44 32.73
C GLU A 50 -9.73 15.23 31.95
N VAL A 51 -8.76 14.56 31.31
CA VAL A 51 -7.74 15.23 30.49
C VAL A 51 -8.36 15.85 29.23
N LYS A 52 -9.27 15.14 28.54
CA LYS A 52 -9.95 15.66 27.35
C LYS A 52 -10.69 16.98 27.66
N ASN A 53 -11.38 17.02 28.80
CA ASN A 53 -12.23 18.18 29.13
C ASN A 53 -11.45 19.37 29.71
N ARG A 54 -10.37 19.13 30.46
CA ARG A 54 -9.65 20.19 31.19
C ARG A 54 -8.34 20.62 30.52
N CYS A 55 -7.70 19.73 29.79
CA CYS A 55 -6.36 19.97 29.20
C CYS A 55 -6.28 19.39 27.80
N PRO A 56 -7.18 19.79 26.86
CA PRO A 56 -7.30 19.18 25.53
C PRO A 56 -6.05 19.35 24.67
N ASP A 57 -5.25 20.36 24.91
CA ASP A 57 -4.01 20.69 24.18
C ASP A 57 -2.74 20.08 24.81
N LEU A 58 -2.88 19.34 25.91
CA LEU A 58 -1.74 18.81 26.66
C LEU A 58 -0.91 17.81 25.84
N ASN A 59 -1.55 16.86 25.19
CA ASN A 59 -0.87 15.81 24.43
C ASN A 59 -1.81 15.14 23.40
N GLU A 60 -1.32 14.95 22.19
CA GLU A 60 -2.05 14.25 21.12
C GLU A 60 -2.49 12.82 21.52
N ALA A 61 -1.83 12.20 22.48
CA ALA A 61 -2.20 10.88 23.02
C ALA A 61 -3.64 10.85 23.57
N THR A 62 -4.17 11.99 24.04
CA THR A 62 -5.56 12.15 24.47
C THR A 62 -6.53 11.73 23.36
N TYR A 63 -6.25 12.10 22.14
CA TYR A 63 -7.10 11.79 20.98
C TYR A 63 -6.85 10.38 20.45
N ILE A 64 -5.58 9.97 20.34
CA ILE A 64 -5.19 8.63 19.84
C ILE A 64 -5.73 7.52 20.74
N TYR A 65 -5.68 7.69 22.04
CA TYR A 65 -6.26 6.70 22.97
C TYR A 65 -7.76 6.89 23.15
N GLY A 66 -8.26 8.13 23.06
CA GLY A 66 -9.69 8.44 23.11
C GLY A 66 -10.48 7.69 22.05
N GLU A 67 -10.02 7.67 20.81
CA GLU A 67 -10.62 6.88 19.74
C GLU A 67 -10.76 5.40 20.13
N ARG A 68 -9.74 4.80 20.75
CA ARG A 68 -9.74 3.40 21.16
C ARG A 68 -10.63 3.12 22.36
N ILE A 69 -10.60 4.03 23.34
CA ILE A 69 -11.42 3.95 24.55
C ILE A 69 -12.89 4.04 24.18
N LEU A 70 -13.26 5.05 23.40
CA LEU A 70 -14.64 5.25 22.94
C LEU A 70 -15.11 4.12 22.05
N GLY A 71 -14.25 3.67 21.10
CA GLY A 71 -14.57 2.54 20.25
C GLY A 71 -14.80 1.24 21.00
N TYR A 72 -14.11 1.03 22.13
CA TYR A 72 -14.38 -0.09 23.03
C TYR A 72 -15.73 0.10 23.75
N LYS A 73 -16.01 1.29 24.30
CA LYS A 73 -17.27 1.59 24.98
C LYS A 73 -18.47 1.40 24.05
N ILE A 74 -18.42 1.94 22.84
CA ILE A 74 -19.50 1.82 21.84
C ILE A 74 -19.81 0.35 21.53
N LYS A 75 -18.80 -0.53 21.52
CA LYS A 75 -18.98 -1.96 21.20
C LYS A 75 -19.47 -2.82 22.36
N ASN A 76 -19.24 -2.40 23.60
CA ASN A 76 -19.46 -3.24 24.78
C ASN A 76 -20.54 -2.70 25.72
N GLU A 77 -21.01 -1.49 25.53
CA GLU A 77 -22.08 -0.88 26.31
C GLU A 77 -23.38 -0.87 25.49
N GLU A 78 -24.51 -1.24 26.09
CA GLU A 78 -25.82 -1.23 25.40
C GLU A 78 -26.31 0.19 25.14
N GLU A 79 -26.13 1.10 26.11
CA GLU A 79 -26.45 2.53 25.99
C GLU A 79 -25.18 3.28 25.54
N ASN A 80 -24.98 3.41 24.24
CA ASN A 80 -23.72 3.90 23.68
C ASN A 80 -23.81 5.25 22.94
N GLU A 81 -24.99 5.86 22.90
CA GLU A 81 -25.22 7.12 22.16
C GLU A 81 -24.32 8.25 22.66
N GLU A 82 -24.07 8.35 23.96
CA GLU A 82 -23.18 9.36 24.52
C GLU A 82 -21.74 9.19 24.00
N TYR A 83 -21.24 7.94 23.95
CA TYR A 83 -19.89 7.66 23.44
C TYR A 83 -19.74 7.95 21.95
N ILE A 84 -20.81 7.72 21.16
CA ILE A 84 -20.87 8.06 19.73
C ILE A 84 -20.78 9.57 19.55
N LEU A 85 -21.52 10.36 20.33
CA LEU A 85 -21.47 11.82 20.28
C LEU A 85 -20.08 12.36 20.66
N ILE A 86 -19.48 11.84 21.74
CA ILE A 86 -18.13 12.22 22.15
C ILE A 86 -17.11 11.84 21.05
N LEU A 87 -17.25 10.67 20.44
CA LEU A 87 -16.35 10.22 19.37
C LEU A 87 -16.50 11.09 18.11
N SER A 88 -17.71 11.51 17.76
CA SER A 88 -17.94 12.39 16.62
C SER A 88 -17.22 13.74 16.80
N SER A 89 -17.28 14.36 17.98
CA SER A 89 -16.60 15.63 18.26
C SER A 89 -15.09 15.46 18.46
N LEU A 90 -14.62 14.27 18.85
CA LEU A 90 -13.22 14.01 19.18
C LEU A 90 -12.26 14.38 18.04
N TYR A 91 -12.64 14.08 16.78
CA TYR A 91 -11.78 14.33 15.64
C TYR A 91 -11.67 15.81 15.27
N ASP A 92 -12.75 16.57 15.46
CA ASP A 92 -12.77 18.03 15.25
C ASP A 92 -11.91 18.73 16.31
N ASP A 93 -12.06 18.31 17.60
CA ASP A 93 -11.18 18.73 18.69
C ASP A 93 -9.72 18.36 18.42
N TRP A 94 -9.47 17.11 17.97
CA TRP A 94 -8.12 16.66 17.64
C TRP A 94 -7.46 17.56 16.60
N PHE A 95 -8.15 17.84 15.50
CA PHE A 95 -7.61 18.71 14.46
C PHE A 95 -7.44 20.16 14.95
N SER A 96 -8.35 20.66 15.80
CA SER A 96 -8.26 22.01 16.37
C SER A 96 -7.00 22.20 17.22
N TYR A 97 -6.70 21.26 18.08
CA TYR A 97 -5.54 21.34 19.00
C TYR A 97 -4.24 20.82 18.39
N PHE A 98 -4.30 19.85 17.48
CA PHE A 98 -3.13 19.23 16.86
C PHE A 98 -3.26 19.18 15.34
N PRO A 99 -3.33 20.33 14.63
CA PRO A 99 -3.49 20.35 13.17
C PRO A 99 -2.24 19.85 12.43
N LYS A 100 -1.08 19.83 13.12
CA LYS A 100 0.22 19.43 12.56
C LYS A 100 0.90 18.38 13.42
N ASP A 101 1.65 17.49 12.76
CA ASP A 101 2.52 16.55 13.44
C ASP A 101 3.78 17.22 14.02
N ARG A 102 4.61 16.47 14.74
CA ARG A 102 5.87 16.97 15.34
C ARG A 102 6.88 17.48 14.30
N SER A 103 6.70 17.17 13.02
CA SER A 103 7.53 17.65 11.92
C SER A 103 6.93 18.87 11.21
N GLY A 104 5.83 19.41 11.71
CA GLY A 104 5.13 20.57 11.18
C GLY A 104 4.23 20.27 9.96
N ARG A 105 4.02 18.99 9.60
CA ARG A 105 3.16 18.58 8.48
C ARG A 105 1.71 18.49 8.92
N SER A 106 0.79 18.85 8.02
CA SER A 106 -0.65 18.73 8.25
C SER A 106 -1.03 17.30 8.63
N GLN A 107 -2.02 17.15 9.51
CA GLN A 107 -2.65 15.88 9.88
C GLN A 107 -4.12 15.80 9.44
N ARG A 108 -4.60 16.75 8.61
CA ARG A 108 -6.02 16.81 8.23
C ARG A 108 -6.49 15.52 7.58
N GLY A 109 -5.77 15.04 6.56
CA GLY A 109 -6.11 13.80 5.87
C GLY A 109 -6.16 12.59 6.78
N LYS A 110 -5.19 12.46 7.71
CA LYS A 110 -5.13 11.39 8.72
C LYS A 110 -6.35 11.44 9.65
N ILE A 111 -6.62 12.60 10.23
CA ILE A 111 -7.65 12.75 11.28
C ILE A 111 -9.05 12.59 10.68
N PHE A 112 -9.34 13.29 9.58
CA PHE A 112 -10.69 13.22 8.99
C PHE A 112 -10.95 11.90 8.23
N SER A 113 -9.92 11.21 7.73
CA SER A 113 -10.11 9.84 7.26
C SER A 113 -10.43 8.85 8.38
N SER A 114 -9.89 9.06 9.60
CA SER A 114 -10.28 8.30 10.78
C SER A 114 -11.72 8.63 11.22
N LYS A 115 -12.12 9.92 11.14
CA LYS A 115 -13.51 10.34 11.39
C LYS A 115 -14.49 9.61 10.46
N ALA A 116 -14.26 9.67 9.15
CA ALA A 116 -15.11 8.99 8.16
C ALA A 116 -15.12 7.46 8.35
N GLN A 117 -13.96 6.88 8.71
CA GLN A 117 -13.86 5.45 9.05
C GLN A 117 -14.71 5.09 10.26
N SER A 118 -14.74 5.92 11.28
CA SER A 118 -15.54 5.78 12.49
C SER A 118 -17.04 5.90 12.18
N MET A 119 -17.43 6.90 11.37
CA MET A 119 -18.80 7.06 10.92
C MET A 119 -19.31 5.81 10.19
N LEU A 120 -18.46 5.22 9.33
CA LEU A 120 -18.79 3.98 8.62
C LEU A 120 -18.84 2.76 9.55
N GLU A 121 -17.96 2.68 10.55
CA GLU A 121 -17.89 1.51 11.47
C GLU A 121 -19.07 1.46 12.43
N TYR A 122 -19.58 2.60 12.86
CA TYR A 122 -20.66 2.71 13.85
C TYR A 122 -22.00 3.14 13.24
N ASP A 123 -22.08 3.26 11.90
CA ASP A 123 -23.30 3.63 11.14
C ASP A 123 -23.95 4.93 11.66
N THR A 124 -23.11 5.96 11.88
CA THR A 124 -23.56 7.21 12.51
C THR A 124 -23.97 8.29 11.53
N ALA A 125 -23.85 8.05 10.22
CA ALA A 125 -24.20 8.99 9.18
C ALA A 125 -24.55 8.27 7.85
N PRO A 126 -25.31 8.93 6.96
CA PRO A 126 -25.60 8.37 5.64
C PRO A 126 -24.35 8.24 4.77
N LEU A 127 -24.35 7.30 3.83
CA LEU A 127 -23.19 7.03 2.94
C LEU A 127 -22.69 8.28 2.19
N SER A 128 -23.58 9.18 1.82
CA SER A 128 -23.23 10.46 1.17
C SER A 128 -22.36 11.36 2.05
N GLU A 129 -22.68 11.47 3.33
CA GLU A 129 -21.92 12.25 4.29
C GLU A 129 -20.58 11.59 4.64
N ILE A 130 -20.58 10.26 4.82
CA ILE A 130 -19.36 9.48 5.02
C ILE A 130 -18.41 9.66 3.83
N TYR A 131 -18.94 9.53 2.60
CA TYR A 131 -18.15 9.76 1.39
C TYR A 131 -17.61 11.18 1.31
N ALA A 132 -18.44 12.19 1.57
CA ALA A 132 -18.02 13.60 1.56
C ALA A 132 -16.89 13.86 2.57
N THR A 133 -16.95 13.25 3.76
CA THR A 133 -15.89 13.38 4.79
C THR A 133 -14.58 12.72 4.33
N PHE A 134 -14.64 11.55 3.70
CA PHE A 134 -13.45 10.94 3.08
C PHE A 134 -12.90 11.79 1.94
N ASP A 135 -13.77 12.30 1.07
CA ASP A 135 -13.38 13.09 -0.12
C ASP A 135 -12.72 14.40 0.28
N GLU A 136 -13.28 15.09 1.27
CA GLU A 136 -12.66 16.29 1.82
C GLU A 136 -11.27 15.99 2.44
N ALA A 137 -11.16 14.94 3.24
CA ALA A 137 -9.89 14.54 3.82
C ALA A 137 -8.83 14.23 2.75
N PHE A 138 -9.23 13.52 1.68
CA PHE A 138 -8.33 13.13 0.60
C PHE A 138 -7.92 14.31 -0.27
N THR A 139 -8.86 15.18 -0.65
CA THR A 139 -8.60 16.31 -1.55
C THR A 139 -7.85 17.44 -0.86
N SER A 140 -8.12 17.69 0.43
CA SER A 140 -7.47 18.76 1.18
C SER A 140 -6.07 18.40 1.69
N ASP A 141 -5.81 17.12 2.00
CA ASP A 141 -4.51 16.66 2.52
C ASP A 141 -4.27 15.17 2.19
N MET A 142 -4.09 14.90 0.89
CA MET A 142 -3.79 13.55 0.41
C MET A 142 -2.50 12.99 1.02
N GLU A 143 -1.54 13.85 1.39
CA GLU A 143 -0.25 13.37 1.91
C GLU A 143 -0.43 12.61 3.22
N SER A 144 -1.17 13.15 4.17
CA SER A 144 -1.40 12.50 5.47
C SER A 144 -2.50 11.43 5.44
N PHE A 145 -3.31 11.35 4.39
CA PHE A 145 -4.31 10.28 4.19
C PHE A 145 -3.63 8.99 3.74
N ALA A 146 -2.99 8.28 4.66
CA ALA A 146 -2.13 7.12 4.33
C ALA A 146 -2.62 5.78 4.90
N ASN A 147 -3.74 5.75 5.64
CA ASN A 147 -4.27 4.51 6.20
C ASN A 147 -4.87 3.63 5.10
N PRO A 148 -4.36 2.39 4.87
CA PRO A 148 -4.81 1.56 3.75
C PRO A 148 -6.29 1.10 3.88
N ARG A 149 -6.80 0.90 5.10
CA ARG A 149 -8.21 0.58 5.33
C ARG A 149 -9.10 1.77 4.98
N ALA A 150 -8.70 2.98 5.36
CA ALA A 150 -9.44 4.19 5.05
C ALA A 150 -9.44 4.48 3.55
N LEU A 151 -8.31 4.31 2.84
CA LEU A 151 -8.22 4.41 1.38
C LEU A 151 -9.19 3.43 0.68
N TYR A 152 -9.19 2.18 1.12
CA TYR A 152 -10.10 1.17 0.59
C TYR A 152 -11.56 1.53 0.87
N ASN A 153 -11.89 1.92 2.09
CA ASN A 153 -13.27 2.24 2.47
C ASN A 153 -13.77 3.53 1.80
N TYR A 154 -12.91 4.50 1.56
CA TYR A 154 -13.24 5.68 0.77
C TYR A 154 -13.78 5.30 -0.62
N PHE A 155 -13.05 4.46 -1.35
CA PHE A 155 -13.53 3.96 -2.65
C PHE A 155 -14.75 3.05 -2.50
N LYS A 156 -14.75 2.14 -1.53
CA LYS A 156 -15.85 1.20 -1.31
C LYS A 156 -17.17 1.93 -1.00
N THR A 157 -17.12 3.04 -0.27
CA THR A 157 -18.31 3.87 0.00
C THR A 157 -18.89 4.42 -1.30
N LEU A 158 -18.05 4.99 -2.19
CA LEU A 158 -18.50 5.44 -3.51
C LEU A 158 -19.06 4.29 -4.36
N TYR A 159 -18.39 3.14 -4.36
CA TYR A 159 -18.87 1.95 -5.07
C TYR A 159 -20.24 1.48 -4.55
N THR A 160 -20.43 1.51 -3.23
CA THR A 160 -21.72 1.16 -2.62
C THR A 160 -22.83 2.15 -3.03
N MET A 161 -22.52 3.45 -3.07
CA MET A 161 -23.44 4.48 -3.57
C MET A 161 -23.80 4.23 -5.04
N TYR A 162 -22.81 3.91 -5.89
CA TYR A 162 -23.02 3.54 -7.29
C TYR A 162 -23.96 2.34 -7.44
N LYS A 163 -23.73 1.27 -6.69
CA LYS A 163 -24.58 0.05 -6.71
C LYS A 163 -25.98 0.28 -6.18
N ASN A 164 -26.16 1.24 -5.28
CA ASN A 164 -27.46 1.64 -4.73
C ASN A 164 -28.20 2.67 -5.61
N GLY A 165 -27.64 3.04 -6.78
CA GLY A 165 -28.31 3.92 -7.74
C GLY A 165 -28.35 5.39 -7.33
N TYR A 166 -27.34 5.89 -6.63
CA TYR A 166 -27.22 7.33 -6.36
C TYR A 166 -26.97 8.08 -7.67
N ASP A 167 -27.88 8.96 -8.07
CA ASP A 167 -27.92 9.62 -9.39
C ASP A 167 -26.64 10.42 -9.73
N ASN A 168 -25.91 10.89 -8.71
CA ASN A 168 -24.68 11.67 -8.88
C ASN A 168 -23.40 10.81 -8.98
N VAL A 169 -23.52 9.46 -8.97
CA VAL A 169 -22.38 8.55 -9.05
C VAL A 169 -22.37 7.82 -10.38
N THR A 170 -21.64 8.35 -11.33
CA THR A 170 -21.46 7.74 -12.67
C THR A 170 -20.33 6.70 -12.68
N MET A 171 -20.31 5.86 -13.70
CA MET A 171 -19.19 4.92 -13.93
C MET A 171 -17.86 5.65 -14.15
N ASP A 172 -17.87 6.79 -14.83
CA ASP A 172 -16.67 7.61 -15.05
C ASP A 172 -16.14 8.17 -13.73
N ALA A 173 -17.01 8.71 -12.87
CA ALA A 173 -16.63 9.17 -11.52
C ALA A 173 -16.05 8.02 -10.67
N LEU A 174 -16.64 6.83 -10.78
CA LEU A 174 -16.15 5.64 -10.09
C LEU A 174 -14.73 5.26 -10.54
N PHE A 175 -14.48 5.23 -11.85
CA PHE A 175 -13.16 4.93 -12.39
C PHE A 175 -12.13 6.00 -12.08
N SER A 176 -12.50 7.28 -12.14
CA SER A 176 -11.61 8.38 -11.76
C SER A 176 -11.17 8.25 -10.31
N LYS A 177 -12.11 7.96 -9.40
CA LYS A 177 -11.80 7.78 -7.98
C LYS A 177 -10.97 6.54 -7.71
N TYR A 178 -11.23 5.44 -8.43
CA TYR A 178 -10.37 4.25 -8.35
C TYR A 178 -8.91 4.57 -8.69
N GLU A 179 -8.68 5.37 -9.76
CA GLU A 179 -7.32 5.75 -10.14
C GLU A 179 -6.64 6.61 -9.06
N ASP A 180 -7.34 7.61 -8.54
CA ASP A 180 -6.81 8.49 -7.50
C ASP A 180 -6.39 7.69 -6.25
N VAL A 181 -7.25 6.79 -5.80
CA VAL A 181 -6.97 5.93 -4.64
C VAL A 181 -5.88 4.91 -4.96
N SER A 182 -5.88 4.34 -6.17
CA SER A 182 -4.87 3.38 -6.64
C SER A 182 -3.48 4.03 -6.72
N GLU A 183 -3.39 5.25 -7.27
CA GLU A 183 -2.15 6.03 -7.31
C GLU A 183 -1.63 6.32 -5.89
N LYS A 184 -2.52 6.64 -4.95
CA LYS A 184 -2.14 6.85 -3.55
C LYS A 184 -1.57 5.58 -2.91
N PHE A 185 -2.16 4.40 -3.16
CA PHE A 185 -1.56 3.12 -2.73
C PHE A 185 -0.16 2.91 -3.29
N VAL A 186 0.07 3.28 -4.55
CA VAL A 186 1.41 3.19 -5.17
C VAL A 186 2.41 4.11 -4.45
N ILE A 187 2.03 5.36 -4.16
CA ILE A 187 2.86 6.32 -3.44
C ILE A 187 3.24 5.79 -2.05
N GLU A 188 2.26 5.28 -1.29
CA GLU A 188 2.53 4.73 0.05
C GLU A 188 3.43 3.49 -0.02
N ASN A 189 3.20 2.59 -0.98
CA ASN A 189 4.06 1.43 -1.19
C ASN A 189 5.49 1.81 -1.57
N GLN A 190 5.69 2.88 -2.35
CA GLN A 190 7.03 3.37 -2.67
C GLN A 190 7.77 3.86 -1.42
N LYS A 191 7.09 4.59 -0.51
CA LYS A 191 7.68 5.03 0.77
C LYS A 191 8.16 3.84 1.61
N LEU A 192 7.33 2.80 1.69
CA LEU A 192 7.64 1.56 2.42
C LEU A 192 8.80 0.78 1.76
N SER A 193 8.77 0.65 0.42
CA SER A 193 9.82 0.00 -0.35
C SER A 193 11.17 0.67 -0.14
N ARG A 194 11.25 2.01 -0.21
CA ARG A 194 12.50 2.75 0.07
C ARG A 194 13.07 2.46 1.45
N THR A 195 12.19 2.27 2.45
CA THR A 195 12.61 1.90 3.80
C THR A 195 13.15 0.47 3.83
N LEU A 196 12.48 -0.48 3.18
CA LEU A 196 12.91 -1.87 3.10
C LEU A 196 14.21 -2.02 2.30
N ASP A 197 14.33 -1.37 1.14
CA ASP A 197 15.55 -1.42 0.30
C ASP A 197 16.78 -0.92 1.06
N ARG A 198 16.66 0.19 1.79
CA ARG A 198 17.76 0.69 2.64
C ARG A 198 18.19 -0.32 3.69
N ILE A 199 17.26 -1.08 4.25
CA ILE A 199 17.55 -2.09 5.27
C ILE A 199 18.14 -3.35 4.63
N LEU A 200 17.57 -3.81 3.49
CA LEU A 200 18.09 -4.94 2.71
C LEU A 200 19.54 -4.71 2.27
N MET A 201 19.88 -3.50 1.80
CA MET A 201 21.25 -3.15 1.44
C MET A 201 22.23 -3.28 2.63
N LYS A 202 21.78 -2.98 3.86
CA LYS A 202 22.60 -3.19 5.06
C LYS A 202 22.80 -4.68 5.36
N GLU A 203 21.73 -5.47 5.25
CA GLU A 203 21.77 -6.92 5.48
C GLU A 203 22.65 -7.63 4.45
N ASP A 204 22.49 -7.31 3.17
CA ASP A 204 23.28 -7.88 2.07
C ASP A 204 24.77 -7.48 2.16
N ALA A 205 25.08 -6.31 2.76
CA ALA A 205 26.44 -5.88 3.08
C ALA A 205 27.00 -6.48 4.39
N GLY A 206 26.30 -7.42 5.03
CA GLY A 206 26.70 -8.05 6.29
C GLY A 206 26.69 -7.12 7.51
N LYS A 207 26.04 -5.94 7.44
CA LYS A 207 26.00 -4.98 8.54
C LYS A 207 24.95 -5.37 9.58
N THR A 208 25.30 -5.27 10.86
CA THR A 208 24.37 -5.49 11.96
C THR A 208 23.31 -4.39 11.98
N LEU A 209 22.04 -4.78 12.00
CA LEU A 209 20.92 -3.84 12.11
C LEU A 209 20.78 -3.28 13.55
N THR A 210 20.63 -1.97 13.66
CA THR A 210 20.31 -1.29 14.92
C THR A 210 18.88 -1.65 15.37
N SER A 211 18.56 -1.41 16.66
CA SER A 211 17.18 -1.57 17.18
C SER A 211 16.16 -0.71 16.41
N ARG A 212 16.58 0.50 15.98
CA ARG A 212 15.77 1.39 15.14
C ARG A 212 15.53 0.79 13.74
N ASP A 213 16.55 0.20 13.10
CA ASP A 213 16.40 -0.46 11.81
C ASP A 213 15.44 -1.65 11.90
N LYS A 214 15.59 -2.51 12.94
CA LYS A 214 14.70 -3.66 13.18
C LYS A 214 13.25 -3.22 13.37
N ARG A 215 13.00 -2.16 14.14
CA ARG A 215 11.67 -1.59 14.33
C ARG A 215 11.11 -1.03 13.01
N SER A 216 11.90 -0.26 12.27
CA SER A 216 11.50 0.31 10.98
C SER A 216 11.18 -0.77 9.96
N LYS A 217 11.98 -1.85 9.89
CA LYS A 217 11.73 -3.02 9.06
C LYS A 217 10.38 -3.65 9.39
N ARG A 218 10.16 -3.98 10.66
CA ARG A 218 8.90 -4.59 11.11
C ARG A 218 7.67 -3.75 10.78
N VAL A 219 7.73 -2.44 11.00
CA VAL A 219 6.63 -1.52 10.69
C VAL A 219 6.39 -1.46 9.19
N ALA A 220 7.46 -1.33 8.38
CA ALA A 220 7.34 -1.31 6.93
C ALA A 220 6.76 -2.62 6.38
N GLU A 221 7.17 -3.77 6.90
CA GLU A 221 6.64 -5.08 6.52
C GLU A 221 5.15 -5.25 6.85
N ILE A 222 4.70 -4.80 8.03
CA ILE A 222 3.28 -4.84 8.43
C ILE A 222 2.45 -3.96 7.51
N ASN A 223 2.90 -2.71 7.28
CA ASN A 223 2.18 -1.75 6.46
C ASN A 223 2.18 -2.16 4.97
N SER A 224 3.26 -2.74 4.46
CA SER A 224 3.33 -3.26 3.09
C SER A 224 2.30 -4.38 2.87
N ARG A 225 2.16 -5.31 3.83
CA ARG A 225 1.13 -6.35 3.75
C ARG A 225 -0.29 -5.77 3.79
N ALA A 226 -0.54 -4.81 4.69
CA ALA A 226 -1.84 -4.15 4.78
C ALA A 226 -2.18 -3.42 3.48
N ASN A 227 -1.25 -2.60 2.94
CA ASN A 227 -1.41 -1.93 1.67
C ASN A 227 -1.72 -2.90 0.52
N SER A 228 -0.95 -4.00 0.42
CA SER A 228 -1.17 -5.01 -0.61
C SER A 228 -2.55 -5.66 -0.48
N THR A 229 -2.97 -6.01 0.74
CA THR A 229 -4.29 -6.60 0.98
C THR A 229 -5.43 -5.67 0.56
N TYR A 230 -5.40 -4.42 1.01
CA TYR A 230 -6.47 -3.46 0.69
C TYR A 230 -6.45 -3.02 -0.78
N LYS A 231 -5.25 -2.91 -1.40
CA LYS A 231 -5.12 -2.66 -2.83
C LYS A 231 -5.72 -3.80 -3.67
N ASN A 232 -5.44 -5.06 -3.29
CA ASN A 232 -6.02 -6.22 -3.98
C ASN A 232 -7.55 -6.27 -3.82
N ASN A 233 -8.08 -5.90 -2.65
CA ASN A 233 -9.52 -5.80 -2.44
C ASN A 233 -10.14 -4.67 -3.29
N LEU A 234 -9.46 -3.52 -3.41
CA LEU A 234 -9.84 -2.42 -4.29
C LEU A 234 -9.92 -2.90 -5.75
N ASP A 235 -8.87 -3.61 -6.22
CA ASP A 235 -8.78 -4.13 -7.58
C ASP A 235 -9.87 -5.19 -7.86
N ALA A 236 -10.20 -6.01 -6.87
CA ALA A 236 -11.25 -7.00 -6.97
C ALA A 236 -12.63 -6.37 -7.15
N ILE A 237 -12.94 -5.29 -6.41
CA ILE A 237 -14.21 -4.57 -6.56
C ILE A 237 -14.33 -3.99 -7.96
N ILE A 238 -13.35 -3.21 -8.41
CA ILE A 238 -13.43 -2.54 -9.71
C ILE A 238 -13.36 -3.52 -10.88
N SER A 239 -12.77 -4.71 -10.69
CA SER A 239 -12.66 -5.71 -11.75
C SER A 239 -14.01 -6.21 -12.25
N GLN A 240 -15.06 -6.12 -11.42
CA GLN A 240 -16.42 -6.49 -11.80
C GLN A 240 -17.01 -5.50 -12.83
N GLU A 241 -16.63 -4.23 -12.76
CA GLU A 241 -17.10 -3.18 -13.65
C GLU A 241 -16.12 -2.94 -14.83
N ALA A 242 -14.85 -3.25 -14.67
CA ALA A 242 -13.78 -2.96 -15.64
C ALA A 242 -13.56 -4.12 -16.63
N SER A 243 -14.61 -4.52 -17.36
CA SER A 243 -14.49 -5.41 -18.52
C SER A 243 -14.25 -4.61 -19.80
N CYS A 244 -13.72 -5.24 -20.85
CA CYS A 244 -13.59 -4.56 -22.15
C CYS A 244 -14.96 -4.09 -22.70
N GLU A 245 -16.01 -4.85 -22.42
CA GLU A 245 -17.40 -4.51 -22.80
C GLU A 245 -17.87 -3.19 -22.18
N ASN A 246 -17.43 -2.86 -20.97
CA ASN A 246 -17.76 -1.62 -20.27
C ASN A 246 -16.77 -0.50 -20.58
N LEU A 247 -15.47 -0.82 -20.62
CA LEU A 247 -14.41 0.20 -20.77
C LEU A 247 -14.38 0.80 -22.18
N ILE A 248 -14.54 -0.03 -23.24
CA ILE A 248 -14.45 0.44 -24.61
C ILE A 248 -15.53 1.46 -24.94
N PRO A 249 -16.84 1.20 -24.70
CA PRO A 249 -17.87 2.19 -24.93
C PRO A 249 -17.69 3.46 -24.09
N LEU A 250 -17.30 3.33 -22.79
CA LEU A 250 -17.07 4.46 -21.91
C LEU A 250 -15.96 5.38 -22.44
N TYR A 251 -14.81 4.81 -22.80
CA TYR A 251 -13.70 5.61 -23.31
C TYR A 251 -13.97 6.13 -24.73
N ARG A 252 -14.70 5.37 -25.55
CA ARG A 252 -15.10 5.82 -26.90
C ARG A 252 -16.01 7.04 -26.83
N SER A 253 -17.01 7.05 -25.93
CA SER A 253 -17.92 8.19 -25.78
C SER A 253 -17.26 9.45 -25.25
N ASN A 254 -16.19 9.30 -24.44
CA ASN A 254 -15.50 10.40 -23.79
C ASN A 254 -14.20 10.82 -24.52
N PHE A 255 -13.81 10.13 -25.61
CA PHE A 255 -12.52 10.33 -26.27
C PHE A 255 -12.36 11.73 -26.85
N ASP A 256 -13.35 12.22 -27.61
CA ASP A 256 -13.27 13.50 -28.28
C ASP A 256 -13.17 14.69 -27.31
N GLU A 257 -13.80 14.59 -26.16
CA GLU A 257 -13.73 15.62 -25.11
C GLU A 257 -12.40 15.59 -24.35
N ASN A 258 -11.78 14.41 -24.24
CA ASN A 258 -10.58 14.20 -23.41
C ASN A 258 -9.29 13.92 -24.20
N LYS A 259 -9.31 13.94 -25.52
CA LYS A 259 -8.11 13.69 -26.37
C LYS A 259 -6.97 14.69 -26.19
N SER A 260 -7.19 15.80 -25.48
CA SER A 260 -6.17 16.78 -25.07
C SER A 260 -5.82 16.71 -23.58
N ASP A 261 -6.39 15.77 -22.83
CA ASP A 261 -6.06 15.54 -21.41
C ASP A 261 -5.06 14.38 -21.29
N GLU A 262 -3.79 14.72 -21.06
CA GLU A 262 -2.70 13.75 -20.88
C GLU A 262 -3.01 12.73 -19.77
N LYS A 263 -3.54 13.19 -18.63
CA LYS A 263 -3.81 12.34 -17.47
C LYS A 263 -4.92 11.34 -17.79
N TRP A 264 -5.98 11.78 -18.45
CA TRP A 264 -7.08 10.92 -18.87
C TRP A 264 -6.63 9.89 -19.90
N LEU A 265 -5.92 10.31 -20.96
CA LEU A 265 -5.40 9.43 -22.01
C LEU A 265 -4.49 8.34 -21.41
N LYS A 266 -3.57 8.72 -20.53
CA LYS A 266 -2.68 7.80 -19.84
C LYS A 266 -3.44 6.78 -18.98
N ARG A 267 -4.44 7.22 -18.22
CA ARG A 267 -5.26 6.34 -17.39
C ARG A 267 -6.09 5.37 -18.24
N ALA A 268 -6.71 5.85 -19.31
CA ALA A 268 -7.47 5.04 -20.24
C ALA A 268 -6.59 3.96 -20.91
N ALA A 269 -5.45 4.35 -21.48
CA ALA A 269 -4.50 3.41 -22.10
C ALA A 269 -3.97 2.39 -21.07
N SER A 270 -3.61 2.85 -19.86
CA SER A 270 -3.13 1.96 -18.79
C SER A 270 -4.17 0.91 -18.39
N ARG A 271 -5.43 1.29 -18.30
CA ARG A 271 -6.50 0.38 -17.91
C ARG A 271 -6.83 -0.60 -19.02
N MET A 272 -6.90 -0.14 -20.27
CA MET A 272 -7.09 -1.03 -21.41
C MET A 272 -5.97 -2.07 -21.54
N ASP A 273 -4.70 -1.68 -21.33
CA ASP A 273 -3.57 -2.62 -21.31
C ASP A 273 -3.68 -3.60 -20.14
N ALA A 274 -3.99 -3.12 -18.93
CA ALA A 274 -4.11 -3.96 -17.73
C ALA A 274 -5.24 -4.99 -17.80
N LYS A 275 -6.27 -4.73 -18.62
CA LYS A 275 -7.43 -5.61 -18.83
C LYS A 275 -7.37 -6.40 -20.14
N ASP A 276 -6.21 -6.41 -20.81
CA ASP A 276 -6.01 -7.05 -22.10
C ASP A 276 -7.00 -6.57 -23.20
N CYS A 277 -7.53 -5.32 -23.09
CA CYS A 277 -8.41 -4.69 -24.10
C CYS A 277 -7.63 -3.97 -25.22
N SER A 278 -6.33 -4.11 -25.24
CA SER A 278 -5.43 -3.39 -26.17
C SER A 278 -5.46 -3.93 -27.62
N ASP A 279 -6.38 -4.87 -27.94
CA ASP A 279 -6.67 -5.30 -29.31
C ASP A 279 -7.72 -4.40 -30.00
N ASP A 280 -8.47 -3.61 -29.23
CA ASP A 280 -9.46 -2.69 -29.79
C ASP A 280 -8.79 -1.47 -30.45
N PRO A 281 -9.29 -1.00 -31.62
CA PRO A 281 -8.76 0.19 -32.30
C PRO A 281 -8.69 1.44 -31.41
N LEU A 282 -9.58 1.58 -30.43
CA LEU A 282 -9.55 2.68 -29.48
C LEU A 282 -8.22 2.77 -28.73
N PHE A 283 -7.61 1.62 -28.40
CA PHE A 283 -6.30 1.64 -27.74
C PHE A 283 -5.22 2.30 -28.58
N VAL A 284 -5.24 2.08 -29.90
CA VAL A 284 -4.32 2.77 -30.84
C VAL A 284 -4.55 4.27 -30.81
N GLU A 285 -5.80 4.72 -30.92
CA GLU A 285 -6.18 6.14 -30.89
C GLU A 285 -5.75 6.82 -29.57
N LEU A 286 -6.00 6.18 -28.43
CA LEU A 286 -5.57 6.67 -27.11
C LEU A 286 -4.05 6.83 -27.02
N VAL A 287 -3.31 5.83 -27.49
CA VAL A 287 -1.84 5.81 -27.41
C VAL A 287 -1.22 6.85 -28.37
N GLU A 288 -1.75 6.97 -29.60
CA GLU A 288 -1.28 7.95 -30.58
C GLU A 288 -1.59 9.37 -30.10
N ALA A 289 -2.78 9.64 -29.57
CA ALA A 289 -3.13 10.93 -29.00
C ALA A 289 -2.21 11.28 -27.82
N LEU A 290 -2.00 10.34 -26.90
CA LEU A 290 -1.11 10.53 -25.75
C LEU A 290 0.33 10.84 -26.17
N HIS A 291 0.86 10.07 -27.12
CA HIS A 291 2.24 10.25 -27.59
C HIS A 291 2.44 11.56 -28.38
N SER A 292 1.44 11.94 -29.18
CA SER A 292 1.46 13.21 -29.92
C SER A 292 1.37 14.43 -29.00
N LEU A 293 0.59 14.31 -27.91
CA LEU A 293 0.41 15.38 -26.93
C LEU A 293 1.63 15.55 -26.02
N SER A 294 2.17 14.43 -25.52
CA SER A 294 3.28 14.44 -24.57
C SER A 294 4.10 13.14 -24.70
N PRO A 295 5.16 13.13 -25.55
CA PRO A 295 6.10 12.02 -25.55
C PRO A 295 6.67 11.79 -24.17
N SER A 296 6.40 10.63 -23.58
CA SER A 296 6.73 10.30 -22.19
C SER A 296 7.11 8.83 -22.04
N ALA A 297 7.64 8.47 -20.90
CA ALA A 297 7.95 7.08 -20.58
C ALA A 297 6.75 6.15 -20.76
N ASP A 298 5.56 6.60 -20.35
CA ASP A 298 4.34 5.80 -20.49
C ASP A 298 3.89 5.70 -21.95
N SER A 299 3.88 6.81 -22.70
CA SER A 299 3.46 6.79 -24.11
C SER A 299 4.40 5.94 -24.97
N ALA A 300 5.73 6.05 -24.78
CA ALA A 300 6.70 5.19 -25.45
C ALA A 300 6.49 3.70 -25.10
N TYR A 301 6.22 3.37 -23.83
CA TYR A 301 5.90 2.01 -23.42
C TYR A 301 4.66 1.46 -24.15
N TYR A 302 3.59 2.25 -24.30
CA TYR A 302 2.38 1.81 -24.99
C TYR A 302 2.58 1.69 -26.50
N ILE A 303 3.36 2.57 -27.14
CA ILE A 303 3.78 2.37 -28.54
C ILE A 303 4.54 1.05 -28.68
N GLY A 304 5.43 0.74 -27.75
CA GLY A 304 6.12 -0.55 -27.71
C GLY A 304 5.15 -1.74 -27.69
N ILE A 305 4.05 -1.66 -26.93
CA ILE A 305 3.00 -2.69 -26.92
C ILE A 305 2.33 -2.81 -28.30
N LEU A 306 1.99 -1.69 -28.95
CA LEU A 306 1.40 -1.71 -30.30
C LEU A 306 2.33 -2.38 -31.32
N LYS A 307 3.63 -2.05 -31.26
CA LYS A 307 4.64 -2.68 -32.13
C LYS A 307 4.80 -4.17 -31.86
N ASP A 308 4.78 -4.57 -30.57
CA ASP A 308 4.86 -5.99 -30.17
C ASP A 308 3.66 -6.79 -30.70
N LYS A 309 2.45 -6.24 -30.60
CA LYS A 309 1.22 -6.84 -31.14
C LYS A 309 1.24 -6.96 -32.66
N ALA A 310 1.82 -6.01 -33.35
CA ALA A 310 2.04 -6.05 -34.79
C ALA A 310 3.15 -7.04 -35.23
N GLY A 311 3.74 -7.79 -34.28
CA GLY A 311 4.84 -8.72 -34.54
C GLY A 311 6.20 -8.07 -34.78
N LYS A 312 6.31 -6.74 -34.64
CA LYS A 312 7.51 -5.95 -34.87
C LYS A 312 8.38 -5.88 -33.58
N THR A 313 8.88 -7.03 -33.15
CA THR A 313 9.57 -7.19 -31.86
C THR A 313 10.78 -6.26 -31.71
N THR A 314 11.56 -6.01 -32.78
CA THR A 314 12.72 -5.11 -32.71
C THR A 314 12.29 -3.66 -32.48
N GLU A 315 11.25 -3.18 -33.17
CA GLU A 315 10.68 -1.85 -32.96
C GLU A 315 10.10 -1.73 -31.54
N ALA A 316 9.38 -2.76 -31.07
CA ALA A 316 8.84 -2.80 -29.72
C ALA A 316 9.93 -2.63 -28.66
N ILE A 317 11.05 -3.35 -28.80
CA ILE A 317 12.19 -3.24 -27.87
C ILE A 317 12.78 -1.83 -27.90
N ALA A 318 12.92 -1.21 -29.09
CA ALA A 318 13.43 0.16 -29.20
C ALA A 318 12.53 1.17 -28.43
N PHE A 319 11.21 1.07 -28.55
CA PHE A 319 10.29 1.91 -27.80
C PHE A 319 10.28 1.62 -26.29
N TYR A 320 10.48 0.36 -25.87
CA TYR A 320 10.67 0.03 -24.47
C TYR A 320 11.97 0.65 -23.91
N GLU A 321 13.05 0.67 -24.68
CA GLU A 321 14.31 1.32 -24.28
C GLU A 321 14.17 2.84 -24.23
N GLU A 322 13.43 3.44 -25.17
CA GLU A 322 13.06 4.85 -25.13
C GLU A 322 12.29 5.20 -23.86
N SER A 323 11.25 4.41 -23.52
CA SER A 323 10.50 4.56 -22.26
C SER A 323 11.41 4.56 -21.04
N LEU A 324 12.39 3.66 -21.00
CA LEU A 324 13.35 3.57 -19.89
C LEU A 324 14.32 4.76 -19.86
N THR A 325 14.62 5.36 -21.00
CA THR A 325 15.47 6.55 -21.08
C THR A 325 14.74 7.80 -20.59
N LEU A 326 13.44 7.91 -20.91
CA LEU A 326 12.59 9.03 -20.50
C LEU A 326 12.20 8.97 -19.00
N GLU A 327 12.26 7.81 -18.34
CA GLU A 327 11.91 7.69 -16.92
C GLU A 327 13.11 8.01 -16.02
N SER A 328 12.95 8.99 -15.15
CA SER A 328 13.97 9.42 -14.19
C SER A 328 13.82 8.81 -12.80
N ASP A 329 12.59 8.48 -12.37
CA ASP A 329 12.35 7.86 -11.06
C ASP A 329 12.72 6.38 -11.12
N THR A 330 13.67 5.96 -10.28
CA THR A 330 14.20 4.59 -10.27
C THR A 330 13.15 3.53 -9.96
N TYR A 331 12.17 3.85 -9.12
CA TYR A 331 11.10 2.92 -8.76
C TYR A 331 10.08 2.76 -9.89
N ARG A 332 9.72 3.86 -10.56
CA ARG A 332 8.90 3.80 -11.78
C ARG A 332 9.63 3.08 -12.90
N LYS A 333 10.92 3.34 -13.07
CA LYS A 333 11.77 2.60 -14.00
C LYS A 333 11.76 1.10 -13.73
N ALA A 334 11.85 0.69 -12.47
CA ALA A 334 11.73 -0.72 -12.08
C ALA A 334 10.36 -1.32 -12.46
N GLU A 335 9.28 -0.56 -12.29
CA GLU A 335 7.94 -1.02 -12.69
C GLU A 335 7.81 -1.20 -14.21
N ILE A 336 8.34 -0.28 -15.01
CA ILE A 336 8.39 -0.39 -16.49
C ILE A 336 9.22 -1.61 -16.90
N LEU A 337 10.42 -1.76 -16.34
CA LEU A 337 11.30 -2.92 -16.59
C LEU A 337 10.61 -4.25 -16.29
N TYR A 338 9.87 -4.31 -15.17
CA TYR A 338 9.08 -5.49 -14.82
C TYR A 338 7.95 -5.77 -15.83
N LYS A 339 7.23 -4.73 -16.27
CA LYS A 339 6.16 -4.86 -17.27
C LYS A 339 6.72 -5.38 -18.60
N ILE A 340 7.87 -4.87 -19.04
CA ILE A 340 8.59 -5.34 -20.23
C ILE A 340 8.97 -6.81 -20.05
N ALA A 341 9.56 -7.18 -18.91
CA ALA A 341 9.92 -8.56 -18.64
C ALA A 341 8.71 -9.51 -18.69
N ALA A 342 7.56 -9.09 -18.18
CA ALA A 342 6.33 -9.86 -18.22
C ALA A 342 5.79 -10.06 -19.65
N LYS A 343 5.83 -9.01 -20.49
CA LYS A 343 5.45 -9.10 -21.92
C LYS A 343 6.40 -10.06 -22.67
N LEU A 344 7.71 -9.92 -22.49
CA LEU A 344 8.70 -10.80 -23.10
C LEU A 344 8.57 -12.27 -22.63
N LYS A 345 8.21 -12.51 -21.38
CA LYS A 345 7.87 -13.86 -20.87
C LYS A 345 6.68 -14.43 -21.65
N LYS A 346 5.59 -13.68 -21.83
CA LYS A 346 4.42 -14.12 -22.64
C LYS A 346 4.82 -14.50 -24.09
N ARG A 347 5.84 -13.85 -24.62
CA ARG A 347 6.40 -14.13 -25.97
C ARG A 347 7.41 -15.30 -26.01
N GLY A 348 7.71 -15.91 -24.87
CA GLY A 348 8.70 -16.98 -24.77
C GLY A 348 10.17 -16.50 -24.85
N LEU A 349 10.42 -15.20 -24.84
CA LEU A 349 11.77 -14.60 -24.91
C LEU A 349 12.45 -14.62 -23.52
N LYS A 350 12.66 -15.85 -23.00
CA LYS A 350 13.05 -16.11 -21.59
C LYS A 350 14.32 -15.37 -21.14
N SER A 351 15.37 -15.38 -21.96
CA SER A 351 16.64 -14.71 -21.64
C SER A 351 16.50 -13.19 -21.52
N GLN A 352 15.78 -12.58 -22.46
CA GLN A 352 15.51 -11.14 -22.43
C GLN A 352 14.59 -10.78 -21.25
N ALA A 353 13.54 -11.56 -21.00
CA ALA A 353 12.64 -11.37 -19.87
C ALA A 353 13.42 -11.35 -18.53
N ARG A 354 14.37 -12.29 -18.34
CA ARG A 354 15.24 -12.29 -17.15
C ARG A 354 16.15 -11.06 -17.10
N LYS A 355 16.72 -10.63 -18.24
CA LYS A 355 17.57 -9.42 -18.30
C LYS A 355 16.80 -8.22 -17.73
N TYR A 356 15.60 -7.96 -18.24
CA TYR A 356 14.78 -6.83 -17.78
C TYR A 356 14.29 -7.01 -16.32
N ALA A 357 13.96 -8.23 -15.91
CA ALA A 357 13.60 -8.49 -14.51
C ALA A 357 14.77 -8.22 -13.53
N ASN A 358 16.00 -8.59 -13.90
CA ASN A 358 17.20 -8.27 -13.11
C ASN A 358 17.49 -6.77 -13.07
N GLN A 359 17.29 -6.06 -14.17
CA GLN A 359 17.40 -4.60 -14.20
C GLN A 359 16.34 -3.95 -13.30
N ALA A 360 15.12 -4.51 -13.24
CA ALA A 360 14.09 -4.06 -12.29
C ALA A 360 14.57 -4.24 -10.85
N LEU A 361 15.16 -5.37 -10.51
CA LEU A 361 15.74 -5.64 -9.18
C LEU A 361 16.91 -4.70 -8.84
N SER A 362 17.73 -4.31 -9.82
CA SER A 362 18.81 -3.34 -9.61
C SER A 362 18.27 -1.95 -9.26
N ASN A 363 17.10 -1.57 -9.78
CA ASN A 363 16.45 -0.30 -9.49
C ASN A 363 15.58 -0.35 -8.21
N LYS A 364 15.01 -1.53 -7.89
CA LYS A 364 14.15 -1.76 -6.73
C LYS A 364 14.40 -3.16 -6.17
N PRO A 365 15.39 -3.34 -5.27
CA PRO A 365 15.73 -4.64 -4.68
C PRO A 365 14.56 -5.33 -3.96
N SER A 366 13.63 -4.57 -3.40
CA SER A 366 12.41 -5.10 -2.76
C SER A 366 11.31 -5.53 -3.72
N MET A 367 11.55 -5.56 -5.03
CA MET A 367 10.53 -5.97 -6.01
C MET A 367 10.36 -7.50 -6.04
N GLY A 368 9.69 -8.08 -5.06
CA GLY A 368 9.47 -9.52 -4.95
C GLY A 368 8.82 -10.16 -6.17
N LYS A 369 7.92 -9.43 -6.86
CA LYS A 369 7.27 -9.92 -8.09
C LYS A 369 8.27 -10.21 -9.23
N ALA A 370 9.40 -9.52 -9.28
CA ALA A 370 10.44 -9.81 -10.27
C ALA A 370 11.14 -11.15 -9.97
N TYR A 371 11.39 -11.48 -8.70
CA TYR A 371 11.87 -12.81 -8.32
C TYR A 371 10.85 -13.92 -8.66
N ILE A 372 9.55 -13.69 -8.44
CA ILE A 372 8.49 -14.63 -8.85
C ILE A 372 8.50 -14.85 -10.36
N LEU A 373 8.67 -13.79 -11.16
CA LEU A 373 8.77 -13.89 -12.61
C LEU A 373 9.99 -14.72 -13.02
N ILE A 374 11.17 -14.44 -12.44
CA ILE A 374 12.42 -15.19 -12.74
C ILE A 374 12.28 -16.63 -12.33
N ALA A 375 11.71 -16.94 -11.16
CA ALA A 375 11.46 -18.30 -10.71
C ALA A 375 10.58 -19.07 -11.70
N GLY A 376 9.53 -18.43 -12.21
CA GLY A 376 8.68 -19.00 -13.26
C GLY A 376 9.45 -19.27 -14.56
N LEU A 377 10.30 -18.32 -14.99
CA LEU A 377 11.14 -18.53 -16.19
C LEU A 377 12.06 -19.76 -16.06
N TYR A 378 12.65 -19.97 -14.86
CA TYR A 378 13.46 -21.15 -14.60
C TYR A 378 12.61 -22.41 -14.63
N ALA A 379 11.50 -22.44 -13.90
CA ALA A 379 10.60 -23.60 -13.89
C ALA A 379 10.08 -23.98 -15.28
N ASP A 380 9.74 -22.98 -16.10
CA ASP A 380 9.30 -23.17 -17.51
C ASP A 380 10.44 -23.67 -18.43
N SER A 381 11.67 -23.78 -17.93
CA SER A 381 12.85 -24.22 -18.69
C SER A 381 13.46 -25.53 -18.18
N ALA A 382 12.81 -26.19 -17.23
CA ALA A 382 13.34 -27.42 -16.67
C ALA A 382 13.57 -28.53 -17.73
N ASN A 383 12.71 -28.61 -18.76
CA ASN A 383 12.88 -29.60 -19.83
C ASN A 383 13.98 -29.24 -20.84
N ASP A 384 14.33 -27.92 -20.91
CA ASP A 384 15.28 -27.40 -21.90
C ASP A 384 16.71 -27.28 -21.33
N CYS A 385 16.86 -27.43 -20.01
CA CYS A 385 18.11 -27.22 -19.30
C CYS A 385 18.48 -28.47 -18.49
N GLY A 386 19.71 -28.95 -18.66
CA GLY A 386 20.23 -30.16 -18.05
C GLY A 386 20.41 -31.28 -19.05
N ASN A 387 21.46 -32.09 -18.85
CA ASN A 387 21.90 -33.14 -19.77
C ASN A 387 21.17 -34.46 -19.55
N ASN A 388 20.56 -34.61 -18.38
CA ASN A 388 19.83 -35.83 -17.98
C ASN A 388 18.59 -35.46 -17.14
N GLN A 389 17.76 -36.44 -16.83
CA GLN A 389 16.51 -36.22 -16.11
C GLN A 389 16.71 -35.59 -14.72
N PHE A 390 17.75 -36.00 -13.99
CA PHE A 390 18.06 -35.45 -12.66
C PHE A 390 18.42 -33.94 -12.76
N GLU A 391 19.29 -33.61 -13.71
CA GLU A 391 19.68 -32.18 -13.93
C GLU A 391 18.51 -31.32 -14.39
N LYS A 392 17.64 -31.85 -15.27
CA LYS A 392 16.39 -31.20 -15.69
C LYS A 392 15.49 -30.90 -14.49
N GLN A 393 15.32 -31.85 -13.60
CA GLN A 393 14.55 -31.67 -12.38
C GLN A 393 15.26 -30.75 -11.36
N ALA A 394 16.60 -30.70 -11.34
CA ALA A 394 17.37 -29.85 -10.46
C ALA A 394 17.12 -28.33 -10.73
N VAL A 395 16.67 -27.98 -11.94
CA VAL A 395 16.25 -26.60 -12.26
C VAL A 395 15.14 -26.12 -11.32
N TYR A 396 14.27 -27.02 -10.84
CA TYR A 396 13.22 -26.66 -9.90
C TYR A 396 13.76 -26.24 -8.52
N TRP A 397 14.92 -26.73 -8.08
CA TRP A 397 15.55 -26.20 -6.86
C TRP A 397 15.95 -24.72 -7.04
N LEU A 398 16.53 -24.38 -8.21
CA LEU A 398 16.87 -22.98 -8.53
C LEU A 398 15.62 -22.09 -8.57
N ALA A 399 14.52 -22.59 -9.17
CA ALA A 399 13.24 -21.89 -9.18
C ALA A 399 12.67 -21.71 -7.75
N ALA A 400 12.74 -22.75 -6.91
CA ALA A 400 12.29 -22.69 -5.52
C ALA A 400 13.09 -21.70 -4.69
N GLN A 401 14.42 -21.71 -4.79
CA GLN A 401 15.30 -20.74 -4.11
C GLN A 401 14.98 -19.30 -4.54
N THR A 402 14.76 -19.10 -5.85
CA THR A 402 14.41 -17.78 -6.38
C THR A 402 13.04 -17.31 -5.89
N ALA A 403 12.05 -18.21 -5.84
CA ALA A 403 10.72 -17.92 -5.29
C ALA A 403 10.80 -17.56 -3.79
N ARG A 404 11.61 -18.29 -3.00
CA ARG A 404 11.83 -18.01 -1.59
C ARG A 404 12.38 -16.60 -1.36
N ARG A 405 13.31 -16.13 -2.22
CA ARG A 405 13.87 -14.77 -2.13
C ARG A 405 12.79 -13.70 -2.26
N ALA A 406 11.73 -13.94 -3.05
CA ALA A 406 10.61 -13.01 -3.16
C ALA A 406 9.95 -12.70 -1.81
N ALA A 407 9.72 -13.71 -0.96
CA ALA A 407 9.13 -13.51 0.37
C ALA A 407 10.04 -12.76 1.35
N VAL A 408 11.36 -12.89 1.16
CA VAL A 408 12.37 -12.20 1.99
C VAL A 408 12.36 -10.71 1.71
N VAL A 409 12.31 -10.34 0.43
CA VAL A 409 12.40 -8.93 0.00
C VAL A 409 11.06 -8.22 -0.01
N ASP A 410 9.96 -8.96 -0.21
CA ASP A 410 8.59 -8.46 -0.24
C ASP A 410 7.66 -9.33 0.62
N PRO A 411 7.44 -8.94 1.87
CA PRO A 411 6.60 -9.68 2.80
C PRO A 411 5.13 -9.82 2.38
N SER A 412 4.65 -8.97 1.46
CA SER A 412 3.29 -9.06 0.91
C SER A 412 3.10 -10.33 0.06
N LEU A 413 4.19 -10.84 -0.52
CA LEU A 413 4.20 -12.03 -1.36
C LEU A 413 4.47 -13.34 -0.61
N LYS A 414 4.55 -13.31 0.73
CA LYS A 414 4.93 -14.48 1.53
C LYS A 414 4.11 -15.73 1.17
N ASN A 415 2.80 -15.62 1.15
CA ASN A 415 1.92 -16.76 0.86
C ASN A 415 2.09 -17.27 -0.58
N THR A 416 2.18 -16.37 -1.56
CA THR A 416 2.41 -16.72 -2.97
C THR A 416 3.76 -17.39 -3.15
N SER A 417 4.81 -16.82 -2.56
CA SER A 417 6.17 -17.34 -2.59
C SER A 417 6.25 -18.75 -1.99
N GLN A 418 5.66 -18.98 -0.82
CA GLN A 418 5.64 -20.29 -0.17
C GLN A 418 4.92 -21.35 -1.00
N LYS A 419 3.78 -21.02 -1.63
CA LYS A 419 3.06 -21.93 -2.52
C LYS A 419 3.90 -22.31 -3.74
N LEU A 420 4.58 -21.35 -4.35
CA LEU A 420 5.45 -21.58 -5.51
C LEU A 420 6.69 -22.40 -5.12
N GLU A 421 7.33 -22.06 -4.01
CA GLU A 421 8.46 -22.81 -3.47
C GLU A 421 8.09 -24.27 -3.23
N ALA A 422 6.97 -24.54 -2.57
CA ALA A 422 6.48 -25.91 -2.33
C ALA A 422 6.18 -26.63 -3.66
N SER A 423 5.52 -25.96 -4.62
CA SER A 423 5.22 -26.51 -5.94
C SER A 423 6.49 -26.88 -6.71
N TYR A 424 7.51 -26.01 -6.69
CA TYR A 424 8.77 -26.28 -7.38
C TYR A 424 9.59 -27.37 -6.66
N THR A 425 9.67 -27.34 -5.33
CA THR A 425 10.36 -28.36 -4.54
C THR A 425 9.74 -29.75 -4.77
N GLY A 426 8.41 -29.84 -4.92
CA GLY A 426 7.72 -31.09 -5.20
C GLY A 426 8.00 -31.66 -6.59
N ARG A 427 8.60 -30.90 -7.52
CA ARG A 427 9.02 -31.34 -8.86
C ARG A 427 10.52 -31.56 -8.96
N ALA A 428 11.29 -31.13 -7.97
CA ALA A 428 12.73 -31.33 -7.91
C ALA A 428 13.07 -32.76 -7.54
N PRO A 429 14.32 -33.23 -7.77
CA PRO A 429 14.73 -34.56 -7.39
C PRO A 429 14.47 -34.85 -5.90
N THR A 430 14.00 -36.04 -5.61
CA THR A 430 13.74 -36.51 -4.25
C THR A 430 15.04 -36.90 -3.53
N LYS A 431 14.99 -37.10 -2.20
CA LYS A 431 16.13 -37.64 -1.44
C LYS A 431 16.61 -39.00 -1.98
N THR A 432 15.69 -39.84 -2.42
CA THR A 432 16.02 -41.13 -3.06
C THR A 432 16.78 -40.90 -4.36
N ASP A 433 16.36 -39.96 -5.21
CA ASP A 433 17.06 -39.64 -6.45
C ASP A 433 18.46 -39.11 -6.18
N ILE A 434 18.62 -38.22 -5.17
CA ILE A 434 19.93 -37.68 -4.76
C ILE A 434 20.85 -38.83 -4.31
N PHE A 435 20.35 -39.73 -3.47
CA PHE A 435 21.10 -40.86 -2.98
C PHE A 435 21.50 -41.79 -4.12
N THR A 436 20.56 -42.18 -4.99
CA THR A 436 20.79 -43.09 -6.12
C THR A 436 21.82 -42.53 -7.12
N GLN A 437 21.83 -41.22 -7.32
CA GLN A 437 22.80 -40.53 -8.19
C GLN A 437 24.12 -40.20 -7.50
N GLY A 438 24.23 -40.33 -6.16
CA GLY A 438 25.43 -40.02 -5.40
C GLY A 438 25.82 -38.54 -5.39
N LYS A 439 24.85 -37.61 -5.62
CA LYS A 439 25.10 -36.19 -5.89
C LYS A 439 24.82 -35.25 -4.72
N ALA A 440 24.71 -35.75 -3.50
CA ALA A 440 24.49 -34.90 -2.33
C ALA A 440 25.56 -33.81 -2.19
N ALA A 441 25.15 -32.57 -1.95
CA ALA A 441 26.03 -31.39 -1.82
C ALA A 441 26.82 -31.00 -3.09
N GLU A 442 26.66 -31.69 -4.22
CA GLU A 442 27.31 -31.31 -5.48
C GLU A 442 26.67 -30.03 -6.06
N VAL A 443 27.44 -29.34 -6.88
CA VAL A 443 26.94 -28.16 -7.64
C VAL A 443 26.60 -28.61 -9.05
N ILE A 444 25.35 -28.39 -9.45
CA ILE A 444 24.90 -28.61 -10.82
C ILE A 444 24.87 -27.24 -11.53
N SER A 445 25.59 -27.14 -12.64
CA SER A 445 25.62 -25.97 -13.51
C SER A 445 24.70 -26.16 -14.71
N PHE A 446 23.96 -25.10 -15.05
CA PHE A 446 23.07 -25.10 -16.21
C PHE A 446 23.68 -24.23 -17.32
N ASP A 447 24.22 -24.86 -18.37
CA ASP A 447 24.90 -24.19 -19.50
C ASP A 447 23.93 -23.63 -20.53
N CYS A 448 22.63 -23.88 -20.40
CA CYS A 448 21.58 -23.28 -21.21
C CYS A 448 21.51 -21.75 -21.01
N TRP A 449 20.47 -21.11 -21.51
CA TRP A 449 20.25 -19.66 -21.34
C TRP A 449 20.22 -19.20 -19.86
N ILE A 450 19.98 -20.13 -18.91
CA ILE A 450 19.96 -19.86 -17.47
C ILE A 450 21.36 -19.43 -16.98
N ARG A 451 22.43 -20.08 -17.42
CA ARG A 451 23.82 -19.78 -17.01
C ARG A 451 23.94 -19.52 -15.51
N SER A 452 23.48 -20.47 -14.73
CA SER A 452 23.47 -20.44 -13.26
C SER A 452 23.69 -21.85 -12.73
N SER A 453 23.84 -21.97 -11.43
CA SER A 453 24.03 -23.25 -10.76
C SER A 453 23.15 -23.38 -9.52
N VAL A 454 22.97 -24.60 -9.07
CA VAL A 454 22.29 -24.94 -7.81
C VAL A 454 23.08 -25.99 -7.05
N THR A 455 23.16 -25.83 -5.74
CA THR A 455 23.72 -26.87 -4.87
C THR A 455 22.63 -27.89 -4.55
N VAL A 456 22.91 -29.16 -4.81
CA VAL A 456 22.05 -30.28 -4.45
C VAL A 456 21.91 -30.35 -2.94
N PRO A 457 20.69 -30.47 -2.39
CA PRO A 457 20.48 -30.56 -0.94
C PRO A 457 21.26 -31.77 -0.34
N ASN A 458 21.65 -31.64 0.92
CA ASN A 458 22.16 -32.76 1.70
C ASN A 458 21.02 -33.80 1.96
N LEU A 459 21.38 -35.05 2.16
CA LEU A 459 20.47 -36.18 2.49
C LEU A 459 19.86 -36.04 3.89
#